data_21fd9457b9ef9226147fa8cdd75650a8
#
_entry.id   21fd9457b9ef9226147fa8cdd75650a8
#
_cell.length_a   1.000
_cell.length_b   1.000
_cell.length_c   1.000
_cell.angle_alpha   90.00
_cell.angle_beta   90.00
_cell.angle_gamma   90.00
#
_symmetry.space_group_name_H-M   'P 1'
#
loop_
_entity.id
_entity.type
_entity.pdbx_description
1 polymer ?
#
loop_
_entity_poly.entity_id
_entity_poly.type
_entity_poly.pdbx_seq_one_letter_code
_entity_poly.pdbx_strand_id
1 'polypeptide(L)'
;KRQPIATGTYYKMDYSAGVDISRYKNIPVPTSYMAIRSRYNFVGGYENDTRAGVLHVADHHVSPGKKQWTWGNGDFGQAWDRNLTDADGPYIELMTGVYTDNQPDFTWLQPYEEKTFTQYFMPYRELGVVKNASSDLLMNIEPEGNVSRLKIFATSAQKDLHIVVMKGEKQVLDIIRDITPE
;
A
#
# COMPACT_ATOMS: atom_id res chain seq x y z
N LYS A 1 -7.33 11.55 -22.70
CA LYS A 1 -8.67 11.77 -22.14
C LYS A 1 -8.75 11.01 -20.85
N ARG A 2 -9.05 11.69 -19.73
CA ARG A 2 -9.42 11.00 -18.49
C ARG A 2 -10.57 10.05 -18.81
N GLN A 3 -10.49 8.86 -18.30
CA GLN A 3 -11.62 7.94 -18.41
C GLN A 3 -12.82 8.58 -17.72
N PRO A 4 -13.97 8.67 -18.35
CA PRO A 4 -15.15 9.34 -17.78
C PRO A 4 -15.56 8.81 -16.40
N ILE A 5 -15.33 7.53 -16.16
CA ILE A 5 -15.60 6.86 -14.89
C ILE A 5 -14.65 7.24 -13.77
N ALA A 6 -13.42 7.70 -14.05
CA ALA A 6 -12.49 8.17 -13.04
C ALA A 6 -12.89 9.52 -12.44
N THR A 7 -13.77 10.25 -13.10
CA THR A 7 -14.34 11.51 -12.62
C THR A 7 -15.79 11.35 -12.17
N GLY A 8 -16.28 10.12 -12.17
CA GLY A 8 -17.67 9.79 -11.93
C GLY A 8 -18.10 10.11 -10.50
N THR A 9 -19.41 10.31 -10.39
CA THR A 9 -20.13 10.47 -9.12
C THR A 9 -20.26 9.18 -8.31
N TYR A 10 -19.62 8.08 -8.75
CA TYR A 10 -19.78 6.76 -8.17
C TYR A 10 -19.20 6.63 -6.78
N TYR A 11 -18.13 7.33 -6.53
CA TYR A 11 -17.63 7.46 -5.17
C TYR A 11 -16.88 8.76 -5.03
N LYS A 12 -17.05 9.27 -3.88
CA LYS A 12 -16.26 10.37 -3.41
C LYS A 12 -14.92 9.80 -3.00
N MET A 13 -13.86 10.41 -3.51
CA MET A 13 -12.49 10.05 -3.13
C MET A 13 -12.14 10.52 -1.72
N ASP A 14 -13.13 10.78 -0.89
CA ASP A 14 -12.98 11.12 0.49
C ASP A 14 -13.71 10.09 1.35
N TYR A 15 -13.13 9.78 2.48
CA TYR A 15 -13.73 8.85 3.44
C TYR A 15 -14.95 9.45 4.16
N SER A 16 -15.23 10.73 3.96
CA SER A 16 -16.39 11.40 4.55
C SER A 16 -17.72 10.83 4.05
N ALA A 17 -17.72 10.20 2.89
CA ALA A 17 -18.86 9.48 2.35
C ALA A 17 -19.09 8.10 2.98
N GLY A 18 -18.24 7.69 3.93
CA GLY A 18 -18.31 6.37 4.56
C GLY A 18 -17.87 5.20 3.69
N VAL A 19 -17.27 5.46 2.53
CA VAL A 19 -16.76 4.42 1.61
C VAL A 19 -15.27 4.24 1.85
N ASP A 20 -14.90 3.06 2.33
CA ASP A 20 -13.49 2.66 2.48
C ASP A 20 -12.92 2.19 1.14
N ILE A 21 -12.26 3.07 0.41
CA ILE A 21 -11.64 2.79 -0.89
C ILE A 21 -10.37 1.95 -0.80
N SER A 22 -9.86 1.66 0.39
CA SER A 22 -8.78 0.70 0.59
C SER A 22 -9.24 -0.75 0.42
N ARG A 23 -10.55 -0.97 0.33
CA ARG A 23 -11.17 -2.28 0.13
C ARG A 23 -11.60 -2.44 -1.32
N TYR A 24 -11.00 -3.40 -2.03
CA TYR A 24 -11.39 -3.73 -3.42
C TYR A 24 -12.90 -3.88 -3.62
N LYS A 25 -13.58 -4.55 -2.69
CA LYS A 25 -15.04 -4.76 -2.73
C LYS A 25 -15.88 -3.47 -2.77
N ASN A 26 -15.29 -2.34 -2.43
CA ASN A 26 -15.95 -1.03 -2.42
C ASN A 26 -15.67 -0.22 -3.68
N ILE A 27 -14.96 -0.78 -4.66
CA ILE A 27 -14.60 -0.12 -5.92
C ILE A 27 -15.36 -0.79 -7.07
N PRO A 28 -16.55 -0.30 -7.45
CA PRO A 28 -17.42 -1.02 -8.41
C PRO A 28 -17.00 -0.85 -9.87
N VAL A 29 -16.19 0.15 -10.20
CA VAL A 29 -15.84 0.52 -11.59
C VAL A 29 -14.33 0.70 -11.74
N PRO A 30 -13.80 0.62 -12.98
CA PRO A 30 -12.38 0.86 -13.25
C PRO A 30 -11.91 2.20 -12.70
N THR A 31 -10.91 2.18 -11.85
CA THR A 31 -10.46 3.38 -11.13
C THR A 31 -8.99 3.35 -10.80
N SER A 32 -8.37 4.53 -10.88
CA SER A 32 -7.05 4.77 -10.34
C SER A 32 -7.07 5.79 -9.21
N TYR A 33 -6.28 5.52 -8.18
CA TYR A 33 -5.99 6.45 -7.11
C TYR A 33 -4.51 6.78 -7.10
N MET A 34 -4.21 8.08 -7.05
CA MET A 34 -2.84 8.58 -6.94
C MET A 34 -2.65 9.23 -5.57
N ALA A 35 -1.64 8.78 -4.83
CA ALA A 35 -1.23 9.36 -3.55
C ALA A 35 -0.27 10.54 -3.78
N ILE A 36 -0.79 11.68 -4.24
CA ILE A 36 0.01 12.84 -4.69
C ILE A 36 0.85 13.46 -3.55
N ARG A 37 0.37 13.38 -2.31
CA ARG A 37 0.99 14.05 -1.15
C ARG A 37 1.22 13.09 0.02
N SER A 38 1.51 11.85 -0.26
CA SER A 38 1.83 10.88 0.79
C SER A 38 3.16 11.25 1.46
N ARG A 39 3.16 11.25 2.79
CA ARG A 39 4.37 11.39 3.62
C ARG A 39 4.99 10.06 3.98
N TYR A 40 4.42 8.96 3.52
CA TYR A 40 4.90 7.62 3.81
C TYR A 40 5.78 7.11 2.68
N ASN A 41 6.78 6.34 3.03
CA ASN A 41 7.72 5.72 2.10
C ASN A 41 7.19 4.41 1.50
N PHE A 42 5.95 4.02 1.76
CA PHE A 42 5.44 2.73 1.34
C PHE A 42 4.04 2.81 0.71
N VAL A 43 3.74 1.79 -0.07
CA VAL A 43 2.41 1.44 -0.56
C VAL A 43 2.33 -0.08 -0.67
N GLY A 44 1.17 -0.66 -0.45
CA GLY A 44 1.04 -2.11 -0.53
C GLY A 44 -0.40 -2.58 -0.62
N GLY A 45 -0.55 -3.88 -0.87
CA GLY A 45 -1.80 -4.61 -0.82
C GLY A 45 -1.68 -5.83 0.09
N TYR A 46 -2.79 -6.23 0.67
CA TYR A 46 -2.91 -7.40 1.53
C TYR A 46 -4.17 -8.19 1.18
N GLU A 47 -3.99 -9.46 0.93
CA GLU A 47 -5.05 -10.43 0.69
C GLU A 47 -5.43 -11.11 2.00
N ASN A 48 -6.69 -10.96 2.40
CA ASN A 48 -7.14 -11.49 3.69
C ASN A 48 -7.26 -13.02 3.69
N ASP A 49 -7.60 -13.61 2.55
CA ASP A 49 -7.82 -15.07 2.44
C ASP A 49 -6.49 -15.84 2.48
N THR A 50 -5.50 -15.38 1.76
CA THR A 50 -4.14 -15.95 1.74
C THR A 50 -3.30 -15.49 2.92
N ARG A 51 -3.74 -14.44 3.60
CA ARG A 51 -3.01 -13.74 4.68
C ARG A 51 -1.61 -13.29 4.27
N ALA A 52 -1.49 -12.89 3.01
CA ALA A 52 -0.25 -12.46 2.39
C ALA A 52 -0.41 -11.10 1.71
N GLY A 53 0.68 -10.44 1.43
CA GLY A 53 0.69 -9.17 0.74
C GLY A 53 2.02 -8.84 0.11
N VAL A 54 2.01 -7.79 -0.69
CA VAL A 54 3.21 -7.18 -1.26
C VAL A 54 3.28 -5.73 -0.82
N LEU A 55 4.45 -5.33 -0.35
CA LEU A 55 4.73 -3.95 0.03
C LEU A 55 5.86 -3.41 -0.84
N HIS A 56 5.69 -2.17 -1.28
CA HIS A 56 6.71 -1.37 -1.91
C HIS A 56 7.21 -0.32 -0.94
N VAL A 57 8.52 -0.13 -0.86
CA VAL A 57 9.17 0.94 -0.09
C VAL A 57 10.14 1.72 -0.97
N ALA A 58 10.04 3.03 -0.94
CA ALA A 58 10.98 3.97 -1.55
C ALA A 58 10.92 5.31 -0.83
N ASP A 59 11.99 6.10 -0.89
CA ASP A 59 11.98 7.47 -0.37
C ASP A 59 10.94 8.32 -1.11
N HIS A 60 9.92 8.77 -0.41
CA HIS A 60 8.83 9.55 -1.00
C HIS A 60 9.26 10.95 -1.50
N HIS A 61 10.42 11.45 -1.10
CA HIS A 61 10.98 12.69 -1.63
C HIS A 61 11.60 12.51 -3.02
N VAL A 62 12.05 11.31 -3.34
CA VAL A 62 12.68 10.97 -4.63
C VAL A 62 11.71 10.22 -5.52
N SER A 63 10.94 9.30 -4.95
CA SER A 63 9.97 8.44 -5.64
C SER A 63 8.58 8.59 -5.01
N PRO A 64 7.90 9.74 -5.21
CA PRO A 64 6.61 10.02 -4.62
C PRO A 64 5.44 9.28 -5.27
N GLY A 65 5.63 8.79 -6.50
CA GLY A 65 4.57 8.21 -7.32
C GLY A 65 4.06 6.89 -6.77
N LYS A 66 2.95 6.94 -6.04
CA LYS A 66 2.22 5.78 -5.55
C LYS A 66 0.82 5.82 -6.11
N LYS A 67 0.47 4.79 -6.88
CA LYS A 67 -0.81 4.70 -7.56
C LYS A 67 -1.37 3.29 -7.45
N GLN A 68 -2.67 3.20 -7.28
CA GLN A 68 -3.43 1.97 -7.37
C GLN A 68 -4.34 2.05 -8.59
N TRP A 69 -4.42 0.96 -9.34
CA TRP A 69 -5.43 0.72 -10.36
C TRP A 69 -6.18 -0.57 -10.08
N THR A 70 -7.46 -0.59 -10.40
CA THR A 70 -8.28 -1.80 -10.47
C THR A 70 -9.34 -1.64 -11.56
N TRP A 71 -9.75 -2.74 -12.17
CA TRP A 71 -10.91 -2.80 -13.07
C TRP A 71 -12.23 -2.70 -12.32
N GLY A 72 -12.21 -2.74 -11.00
CA GLY A 72 -13.38 -2.73 -10.13
C GLY A 72 -14.00 -4.11 -9.93
N ASN A 73 -14.91 -4.21 -8.98
CA ASN A 73 -15.55 -5.46 -8.60
C ASN A 73 -16.93 -5.70 -9.24
N GLY A 74 -17.39 -4.81 -10.13
CA GLY A 74 -18.58 -5.03 -10.93
C GLY A 74 -18.36 -6.03 -12.07
N ASP A 75 -19.39 -6.35 -12.84
CA ASP A 75 -19.35 -7.38 -13.88
C ASP A 75 -18.22 -7.17 -14.90
N PHE A 76 -17.97 -5.93 -15.26
CA PHE A 76 -16.88 -5.58 -16.18
C PHE A 76 -15.50 -5.87 -15.57
N GLY A 77 -15.30 -5.50 -14.31
CA GLY A 77 -14.05 -5.79 -13.59
C GLY A 77 -13.82 -7.29 -13.40
N GLN A 78 -14.86 -8.02 -13.02
CA GLN A 78 -14.79 -9.48 -12.89
C GLN A 78 -14.49 -10.18 -14.23
N ALA A 79 -14.96 -9.64 -15.35
CA ALA A 79 -14.59 -10.15 -16.66
C ALA A 79 -13.08 -9.97 -16.94
N TRP A 80 -12.51 -8.84 -16.54
CA TRP A 80 -11.07 -8.60 -16.64
C TRP A 80 -10.27 -9.47 -15.67
N ASP A 81 -10.73 -9.63 -14.44
CA ASP A 81 -10.07 -10.50 -13.45
C ASP A 81 -9.89 -11.92 -14.02
N ARG A 82 -10.94 -12.51 -14.59
CA ARG A 82 -10.86 -13.85 -15.23
C ARG A 82 -9.83 -13.94 -16.37
N ASN A 83 -9.52 -12.84 -17.03
CA ASN A 83 -8.53 -12.81 -18.11
C ASN A 83 -7.11 -12.54 -17.61
N LEU A 84 -6.96 -11.90 -16.45
CA LEU A 84 -5.66 -11.43 -15.94
C LEU A 84 -5.11 -12.31 -14.83
N THR A 85 -5.99 -12.92 -14.03
CA THR A 85 -5.58 -13.67 -12.83
C THR A 85 -6.09 -15.12 -12.83
N ASP A 86 -6.75 -15.56 -13.90
CA ASP A 86 -7.39 -16.88 -13.98
C ASP A 86 -8.36 -17.12 -12.81
N ALA A 87 -7.96 -17.94 -11.84
CA ALA A 87 -8.75 -18.24 -10.63
C ALA A 87 -8.20 -17.56 -9.36
N ASP A 88 -7.17 -16.74 -9.48
CA ASP A 88 -6.47 -16.16 -8.32
C ASP A 88 -7.15 -14.91 -7.73
N GLY A 89 -8.33 -14.54 -8.24
CA GLY A 89 -9.17 -13.49 -7.67
C GLY A 89 -8.94 -12.10 -8.27
N PRO A 90 -9.22 -11.03 -7.50
CA PRO A 90 -9.22 -9.67 -8.02
C PRO A 90 -7.86 -9.19 -8.51
N TYR A 91 -7.86 -8.48 -9.64
CA TYR A 91 -6.67 -7.83 -10.18
C TYR A 91 -6.51 -6.41 -9.67
N ILE A 92 -5.38 -6.13 -9.03
CA ILE A 92 -5.00 -4.79 -8.56
C ILE A 92 -3.57 -4.51 -9.01
N GLU A 93 -3.36 -3.32 -9.56
CA GLU A 93 -2.04 -2.81 -9.88
C GLU A 93 -1.58 -1.84 -8.81
N LEU A 94 -0.42 -2.11 -8.21
CA LEU A 94 0.30 -1.17 -7.35
C LEU A 94 1.46 -0.58 -8.15
N MET A 95 1.33 0.67 -8.52
CA MET A 95 2.31 1.37 -9.35
C MET A 95 3.08 2.38 -8.52
N THR A 96 4.36 2.51 -8.82
CA THR A 96 5.29 3.37 -8.10
C THR A 96 6.24 4.06 -9.09
N GLY A 97 6.95 5.07 -8.65
CA GLY A 97 7.91 5.78 -9.49
C GLY A 97 8.22 7.19 -9.03
N VAL A 98 9.03 7.88 -9.81
CA VAL A 98 9.52 9.23 -9.50
C VAL A 98 8.55 10.34 -9.88
N TYR A 99 7.46 10.02 -10.57
CA TYR A 99 6.46 10.98 -10.99
C TYR A 99 5.09 10.70 -10.38
N THR A 100 4.31 11.75 -10.20
CA THR A 100 2.94 11.67 -9.68
C THR A 100 1.88 11.90 -10.76
N ASP A 101 2.31 12.04 -12.01
CA ASP A 101 1.39 12.25 -13.12
C ASP A 101 0.56 11.00 -13.40
N ASN A 102 -0.65 11.22 -13.84
CA ASN A 102 -1.55 10.19 -14.32
C ASN A 102 -2.07 10.59 -15.69
N GLN A 103 -2.33 9.62 -16.54
CA GLN A 103 -2.89 9.90 -17.87
C GLN A 103 -4.10 10.85 -17.79
N PRO A 104 -4.17 11.88 -18.63
CA PRO A 104 -3.31 12.19 -19.78
C PRO A 104 -2.14 13.13 -19.48
N ASP A 105 -1.85 13.41 -18.23
CA ASP A 105 -0.76 14.31 -17.84
C ASP A 105 0.59 13.58 -18.00
N PHE A 106 1.64 14.34 -18.30
CA PHE A 106 2.98 13.81 -18.57
C PHE A 106 4.05 14.67 -17.91
N THR A 107 5.12 14.01 -17.50
CA THR A 107 6.39 14.65 -17.15
C THR A 107 7.44 14.28 -18.18
N TRP A 108 8.27 15.24 -18.55
CA TRP A 108 9.34 15.06 -19.54
C TRP A 108 10.67 14.81 -18.85
N LEU A 109 11.40 13.82 -19.35
CA LEU A 109 12.82 13.66 -19.09
C LEU A 109 13.56 14.30 -20.27
N GLN A 110 14.31 15.35 -19.99
CA GLN A 110 15.02 16.09 -21.05
C GLN A 110 16.22 15.27 -21.56
N PRO A 111 16.69 15.52 -22.80
CA PRO A 111 17.93 14.91 -23.28
C PRO A 111 19.06 15.14 -22.27
N TYR A 112 19.78 14.06 -21.94
CA TYR A 112 20.87 14.02 -20.94
C TYR A 112 20.43 14.22 -19.47
N GLU A 113 19.15 14.34 -19.22
CA GLU A 113 18.61 14.28 -17.85
C GLU A 113 18.55 12.84 -17.35
N GLU A 114 19.02 12.60 -16.13
CA GLU A 114 19.02 11.30 -15.49
C GLU A 114 18.31 11.39 -14.14
N LYS A 115 17.54 10.35 -13.80
CA LYS A 115 16.97 10.17 -12.47
C LYS A 115 17.30 8.78 -11.95
N THR A 116 17.94 8.72 -10.81
CA THR A 116 18.30 7.47 -10.14
C THR A 116 17.55 7.37 -8.82
N PHE A 117 16.95 6.21 -8.56
CA PHE A 117 16.23 5.96 -7.32
C PHE A 117 16.24 4.46 -7.00
N THR A 118 15.99 4.13 -5.74
CA THR A 118 15.93 2.75 -5.25
C THR A 118 14.52 2.44 -4.78
N GLN A 119 14.05 1.25 -5.12
CA GLN A 119 12.76 0.71 -4.69
C GLN A 119 12.97 -0.69 -4.14
N TYR A 120 12.20 -1.04 -3.12
CA TYR A 120 12.16 -2.37 -2.53
C TYR A 120 10.75 -2.93 -2.68
N PHE A 121 10.63 -4.15 -3.20
CA PHE A 121 9.38 -4.92 -3.21
C PHE A 121 9.54 -6.09 -2.25
N MET A 122 8.65 -6.17 -1.28
CA MET A 122 8.77 -7.09 -0.17
C MET A 122 7.48 -7.89 -0.05
N PRO A 123 7.48 -9.19 -0.40
CA PRO A 123 6.39 -10.08 -0.04
C PRO A 123 6.40 -10.31 1.47
N TYR A 124 5.22 -10.35 2.08
CA TYR A 124 5.05 -10.59 3.51
C TYR A 124 3.78 -11.38 3.80
N ARG A 125 3.69 -11.98 4.97
CA ARG A 125 2.50 -12.73 5.39
C ARG A 125 2.22 -12.57 6.87
N GLU A 126 0.98 -12.92 7.28
CA GLU A 126 0.50 -12.96 8.68
C GLU A 126 0.54 -11.62 9.43
N LEU A 127 0.98 -10.55 8.77
CA LEU A 127 1.13 -9.23 9.39
C LEU A 127 -0.20 -8.44 9.40
N GLY A 128 -1.06 -8.67 8.40
CA GLY A 128 -2.22 -7.82 8.16
C GLY A 128 -1.87 -6.55 7.37
N VAL A 129 -2.72 -5.55 7.44
CA VAL A 129 -2.51 -4.28 6.72
C VAL A 129 -1.41 -3.46 7.39
N VAL A 130 -0.30 -3.26 6.68
CA VAL A 130 0.87 -2.52 7.16
C VAL A 130 0.50 -1.07 7.50
N LYS A 131 0.96 -0.60 8.66
CA LYS A 131 0.74 0.77 9.14
C LYS A 131 1.99 1.65 8.97
N ASN A 132 3.16 1.04 8.98
CA ASN A 132 4.42 1.71 8.64
C ASN A 132 5.46 0.67 8.21
N ALA A 133 6.44 1.11 7.41
CA ALA A 133 7.49 0.24 6.91
C ALA A 133 8.78 0.99 6.57
N SER A 134 9.88 0.26 6.71
CA SER A 134 11.18 0.55 6.11
C SER A 134 11.58 -0.61 5.19
N SER A 135 12.79 -0.58 4.62
CA SER A 135 13.37 -1.73 3.90
C SER A 135 13.59 -2.96 4.78
N ASP A 136 13.71 -2.77 6.09
CA ASP A 136 14.11 -3.81 7.02
C ASP A 136 12.94 -4.34 7.87
N LEU A 137 11.97 -3.48 8.17
CA LEU A 137 10.88 -3.77 9.10
C LEU A 137 9.53 -3.29 8.55
N LEU A 138 8.53 -4.15 8.66
CA LEU A 138 7.12 -3.84 8.43
C LEU A 138 6.37 -3.99 9.75
N MET A 139 5.45 -3.08 10.01
CA MET A 139 4.68 -3.14 11.25
C MET A 139 3.19 -2.93 11.03
N ASN A 140 2.42 -3.62 11.86
CA ASN A 140 0.99 -3.42 11.99
C ASN A 140 0.62 -3.35 13.48
N ILE A 141 -0.28 -2.44 13.82
CA ILE A 141 -0.87 -2.34 15.16
C ILE A 141 -2.39 -2.26 15.02
N GLU A 142 -3.08 -3.14 15.67
CA GLU A 142 -4.54 -3.24 15.60
C GLU A 142 -5.14 -3.34 17.01
N PRO A 143 -6.28 -2.67 17.26
CA PRO A 143 -7.01 -2.85 18.49
C PRO A 143 -7.64 -4.23 18.55
N GLU A 144 -7.58 -4.88 19.70
CA GLU A 144 -8.15 -6.19 19.97
C GLU A 144 -8.85 -6.14 21.33
N GLY A 145 -10.10 -5.69 21.34
CA GLY A 145 -10.81 -5.40 22.59
C GLY A 145 -10.15 -4.27 23.38
N ASN A 146 -9.73 -4.58 24.63
CA ASN A 146 -9.07 -3.61 25.51
C ASN A 146 -7.53 -3.56 25.36
N VAL A 147 -6.98 -4.35 24.46
CA VAL A 147 -5.53 -4.40 24.17
C VAL A 147 -5.25 -4.00 22.74
N SER A 148 -3.99 -3.75 22.43
CA SER A 148 -3.54 -3.57 21.05
C SER A 148 -2.53 -4.68 20.74
N ARG A 149 -2.69 -5.27 19.57
CA ARG A 149 -1.75 -6.27 19.05
C ARG A 149 -0.76 -5.58 18.12
N LEU A 150 0.50 -5.54 18.51
CA LEU A 150 1.60 -5.14 17.65
C LEU A 150 2.18 -6.38 16.96
N LYS A 151 2.28 -6.31 15.63
CA LYS A 151 2.97 -7.30 14.81
C LYS A 151 4.13 -6.62 14.09
N ILE A 152 5.25 -7.30 14.00
CA ILE A 152 6.44 -6.84 13.28
C ILE A 152 6.91 -7.98 12.38
N PHE A 153 7.21 -7.66 11.13
CA PHE A 153 7.84 -8.54 10.17
C PHE A 153 9.19 -7.95 9.80
N ALA A 154 10.24 -8.75 9.86
CA ALA A 154 11.59 -8.35 9.48
C ALA A 154 11.96 -8.96 8.12
N THR A 155 12.62 -8.22 7.26
CA THR A 155 13.12 -8.71 5.96
C THR A 155 14.48 -9.41 6.08
N SER A 156 15.16 -9.19 7.20
CA SER A 156 16.43 -9.84 7.59
C SER A 156 16.50 -10.00 9.09
N ALA A 157 17.40 -10.83 9.58
CA ALA A 157 17.59 -11.04 11.01
C ALA A 157 17.99 -9.72 11.69
N GLN A 158 17.22 -9.32 12.68
CA GLN A 158 17.46 -8.15 13.53
C GLN A 158 17.82 -8.62 14.94
N LYS A 159 19.00 -8.23 15.42
CA LYS A 159 19.42 -8.50 16.78
C LYS A 159 19.22 -7.28 17.66
N ASP A 160 18.90 -7.53 18.92
CA ASP A 160 18.74 -6.51 19.95
C ASP A 160 17.78 -5.36 19.52
N LEU A 161 16.73 -5.70 18.75
CA LEU A 161 15.74 -4.72 18.32
C LEU A 161 15.02 -4.13 19.53
N HIS A 162 15.21 -2.83 19.75
CA HIS A 162 14.57 -2.11 20.84
C HIS A 162 13.18 -1.62 20.37
N ILE A 163 12.13 -2.13 21.00
CA ILE A 163 10.74 -1.84 20.69
C ILE A 163 10.12 -1.06 21.83
N VAL A 164 9.77 0.21 21.55
CA VAL A 164 9.09 1.09 22.51
C VAL A 164 7.73 1.48 21.93
N VAL A 165 6.69 1.30 22.74
CA VAL A 165 5.33 1.75 22.39
C VAL A 165 4.88 2.83 23.36
N MET A 166 4.47 3.96 22.79
CA MET A 166 3.97 5.11 23.53
C MET A 166 2.45 5.27 23.33
N LYS A 167 1.74 5.59 24.40
CA LYS A 167 0.35 6.05 24.37
C LYS A 167 0.29 7.48 24.86
N GLY A 168 0.32 8.43 23.93
CA GLY A 168 0.63 9.83 24.26
C GLY A 168 2.05 9.92 24.82
N GLU A 169 2.20 10.52 25.99
CA GLU A 169 3.49 10.65 26.69
C GLU A 169 3.85 9.43 27.57
N LYS A 170 2.92 8.48 27.72
CA LYS A 170 3.13 7.31 28.57
C LYS A 170 3.74 6.16 27.78
N GLN A 171 4.89 5.66 28.22
CA GLN A 171 5.46 4.41 27.73
C GLN A 171 4.64 3.21 28.25
N VAL A 172 4.15 2.38 27.33
CA VAL A 172 3.31 1.21 27.63
C VAL A 172 3.98 -0.11 27.31
N LEU A 173 5.04 -0.09 26.50
CA LEU A 173 5.90 -1.23 26.22
C LEU A 173 7.35 -0.74 26.05
N ASP A 174 8.29 -1.51 26.57
CA ASP A 174 9.73 -1.33 26.37
C ASP A 174 10.40 -2.70 26.46
N ILE A 175 10.82 -3.22 25.31
CA ILE A 175 11.42 -4.56 25.24
C ILE A 175 12.54 -4.59 24.20
N ILE A 176 13.48 -5.50 24.39
CA ILE A 176 14.50 -5.85 23.40
C ILE A 176 14.23 -7.27 22.91
N ARG A 177 14.26 -7.50 21.61
CA ARG A 177 14.02 -8.79 20.98
C ARG A 177 14.88 -9.00 19.75
N ASP A 178 15.28 -10.23 19.52
CA ASP A 178 15.75 -10.70 18.23
C ASP A 178 14.52 -11.08 17.39
N ILE A 179 14.53 -10.69 16.12
CA ILE A 179 13.46 -11.01 15.16
C ILE A 179 14.10 -11.57 13.90
N THR A 180 13.52 -12.62 13.35
CA THR A 180 13.92 -13.26 12.09
C THR A 180 12.79 -13.19 11.07
N PRO A 181 13.10 -13.33 9.76
CA PRO A 181 12.10 -13.30 8.69
C PRO A 181 11.31 -14.63 8.58
N GLU A 182 10.60 -15.04 9.62
CA GLU A 182 9.81 -16.29 9.64
C GLU A 182 8.34 -16.04 9.94
#